data_49cddcc02a7ce632a0224d9df10a59fc
#
_entry.id   49cddcc02a7ce632a0224d9df10a59fc
#
_cell.length_a   1.000
_cell.length_b   1.000
_cell.length_c   1.000
_cell.angle_alpha   90.00
_cell.angle_beta   90.00
_cell.angle_gamma   90.00
#
_symmetry.space_group_name_H-M   'P 1'
#
loop_
_entity.id
_entity.type
_entity.pdbx_description
1 polymer ?
#
loop_
_entity_poly.entity_id
_entity_poly.type
_entity_poly.pdbx_seq_one_letter_code
_entity_poly.pdbx_strand_id
1 'polypeptide(L)'
;MSPPVCAIVGAGDGLGRALAARFAREGFTLALLSRTAAGSQAALTAATLAAPGLPHAFHSADATQPERLQGALERVAAESGEIDVLIYNARGGYAMQEPLDVGFDELEEILRLEVIGAFAAAKAVMPAMIARGRGSVIYSSATAAFRGSATNPLFAIGKFGLRALAQSLAKAYAQRGVHVAHMRLDCTLDVPMVREWLGERFDVEQTANCDDVAETYWWVHQQPRSAWSNEVELRPYSETWTF
;
A
#
# COMPACT_ATOMS: atom_id res chain seq x y z
N MET A 1 -7.45 5.32 -26.42
CA MET A 1 -7.42 4.32 -25.34
C MET A 1 -7.72 5.04 -24.05
N SER A 2 -8.52 4.48 -23.17
CA SER A 2 -8.75 5.05 -21.84
C SER A 2 -7.43 5.05 -21.04
N PRO A 3 -7.21 6.05 -20.17
CA PRO A 3 -6.06 6.07 -19.27
C PRO A 3 -6.02 4.80 -18.40
N PRO A 4 -4.83 4.29 -18.04
CA PRO A 4 -4.72 3.18 -17.12
C PRO A 4 -5.18 3.60 -15.72
N VAL A 5 -5.66 2.64 -14.91
CA VAL A 5 -6.20 2.91 -13.57
C VAL A 5 -5.25 2.38 -12.50
N CYS A 6 -4.91 3.25 -11.54
CA CYS A 6 -4.21 2.88 -10.31
C CYS A 6 -5.14 3.05 -9.10
N ALA A 7 -5.43 1.96 -8.40
CA ALA A 7 -6.19 1.98 -7.16
C ALA A 7 -5.25 1.96 -5.96
N ILE A 8 -5.42 2.90 -5.03
CA ILE A 8 -4.64 3.00 -3.80
C ILE A 8 -5.56 2.83 -2.60
N VAL A 9 -5.45 1.70 -1.91
CA VAL A 9 -6.14 1.45 -0.63
C VAL A 9 -5.26 1.99 0.50
N GLY A 10 -5.79 2.92 1.29
CA GLY A 10 -4.99 3.66 2.29
C GLY A 10 -4.32 4.90 1.70
N ALA A 11 -5.05 5.65 0.88
CA ALA A 11 -4.61 6.87 0.22
C ALA A 11 -4.62 8.09 1.18
N GLY A 12 -3.76 8.06 2.21
CA GLY A 12 -3.61 9.14 3.19
C GLY A 12 -2.66 10.25 2.76
N ASP A 13 -2.39 11.20 3.68
CA ASP A 13 -1.59 12.41 3.47
C ASP A 13 -0.05 12.18 3.45
N GLY A 14 0.41 11.00 3.81
CA GLY A 14 1.82 10.61 3.73
C GLY A 14 2.17 9.92 2.41
N LEU A 15 2.59 8.65 2.50
CA LEU A 15 2.96 7.85 1.32
C LEU A 15 1.83 7.75 0.30
N GLY A 16 0.56 7.65 0.75
CA GLY A 16 -0.59 7.62 -0.16
C GLY A 16 -0.68 8.85 -1.07
N ARG A 17 -0.38 10.04 -0.54
CA ARG A 17 -0.28 11.30 -1.31
C ARG A 17 0.83 11.23 -2.35
N ALA A 18 2.01 10.78 -1.96
CA ALA A 18 3.18 10.68 -2.85
C ALA A 18 2.95 9.68 -3.98
N LEU A 19 2.40 8.51 -3.66
CA LEU A 19 2.02 7.48 -4.64
C LEU A 19 0.98 8.03 -5.64
N ALA A 20 -0.05 8.72 -5.13
CA ALA A 20 -1.08 9.32 -5.98
C ALA A 20 -0.49 10.33 -6.98
N ALA A 21 0.36 11.24 -6.50
CA ALA A 21 1.05 12.20 -7.37
C ALA A 21 1.95 11.51 -8.39
N ARG A 22 2.70 10.48 -7.95
CA ARG A 22 3.67 9.80 -8.82
C ARG A 22 3.00 9.07 -9.98
N PHE A 23 1.97 8.29 -9.69
CA PHE A 23 1.25 7.54 -10.73
C PHE A 23 0.42 8.48 -11.63
N ALA A 24 -0.15 9.56 -11.08
CA ALA A 24 -0.87 10.55 -11.88
C ALA A 24 0.03 11.22 -12.92
N ARG A 25 1.28 11.59 -12.58
CA ARG A 25 2.27 12.14 -13.53
C ARG A 25 2.52 11.24 -14.73
N GLU A 26 2.36 9.94 -14.56
CA GLU A 26 2.53 8.95 -15.63
C GLU A 26 1.24 8.65 -16.41
N GLY A 27 0.21 9.47 -16.19
CA GLY A 27 -1.04 9.38 -16.95
C GLY A 27 -2.05 8.36 -16.40
N PHE A 28 -1.88 7.89 -15.16
CA PHE A 28 -2.88 7.04 -14.51
C PHE A 28 -4.05 7.85 -13.96
N THR A 29 -5.26 7.36 -14.19
CA THR A 29 -6.43 7.73 -13.39
C THR A 29 -6.29 7.10 -12.00
N LEU A 30 -6.46 7.89 -10.94
CA LEU A 30 -6.33 7.42 -9.56
C LEU A 30 -7.71 7.15 -8.95
N ALA A 31 -7.89 5.93 -8.43
CA ALA A 31 -8.97 5.59 -7.52
C ALA A 31 -8.40 5.52 -6.10
N LEU A 32 -8.78 6.49 -5.27
CA LEU A 32 -8.23 6.67 -3.92
C LEU A 32 -9.22 6.15 -2.88
N LEU A 33 -8.85 5.05 -2.21
CA LEU A 33 -9.73 4.39 -1.26
C LEU A 33 -9.25 4.63 0.18
N SER A 34 -10.15 5.18 1.00
CA SER A 34 -9.99 5.30 2.45
C SER A 34 -11.35 5.41 3.13
N ARG A 35 -11.36 5.41 4.46
CA ARG A 35 -12.61 5.49 5.25
C ARG A 35 -13.38 6.78 5.04
N THR A 36 -12.68 7.90 4.83
CA THR A 36 -13.29 9.24 4.73
C THR A 36 -12.66 10.05 3.59
N ALA A 37 -13.45 10.94 2.98
CA ALA A 37 -12.96 11.86 1.96
C ALA A 37 -11.85 12.78 2.50
N ALA A 38 -12.00 13.26 3.75
CA ALA A 38 -10.98 14.09 4.41
C ALA A 38 -9.62 13.36 4.50
N GLY A 39 -9.62 12.06 4.78
CA GLY A 39 -8.41 11.25 4.85
C GLY A 39 -7.67 11.11 3.51
N SER A 40 -8.39 11.18 2.38
CA SER A 40 -7.79 11.12 1.04
C SER A 40 -7.63 12.48 0.35
N GLN A 41 -8.00 13.58 1.01
CA GLN A 41 -8.01 14.90 0.37
C GLN A 41 -6.63 15.32 -0.14
N ALA A 42 -5.58 15.10 0.65
CA ALA A 42 -4.21 15.44 0.24
C ALA A 42 -3.76 14.62 -0.99
N ALA A 43 -4.09 13.32 -1.01
CA ALA A 43 -3.78 12.45 -2.15
C ALA A 43 -4.55 12.85 -3.41
N LEU A 44 -5.85 13.19 -3.26
CA LEU A 44 -6.68 13.65 -4.38
C LEU A 44 -6.17 14.99 -4.96
N THR A 45 -5.82 15.92 -4.08
CA THR A 45 -5.24 17.21 -4.49
C THR A 45 -3.92 17.00 -5.23
N ALA A 46 -3.04 16.16 -4.71
CA ALA A 46 -1.74 15.85 -5.32
C ALA A 46 -1.87 15.19 -6.70
N ALA A 47 -2.80 14.24 -6.85
CA ALA A 47 -3.09 13.61 -8.13
C ALA A 47 -3.65 14.64 -9.14
N THR A 48 -4.60 15.49 -8.72
CA THR A 48 -5.21 16.51 -9.59
C THR A 48 -4.18 17.56 -10.04
N LEU A 49 -3.27 17.96 -9.16
CA LEU A 49 -2.18 18.88 -9.53
C LEU A 49 -1.18 18.24 -10.49
N ALA A 50 -0.90 16.94 -10.32
CA ALA A 50 0.03 16.20 -11.17
C ALA A 50 -0.53 15.91 -12.57
N ALA A 51 -1.85 15.68 -12.70
CA ALA A 51 -2.54 15.40 -13.96
C ALA A 51 -3.96 15.96 -13.97
N PRO A 52 -4.15 17.29 -14.13
CA PRO A 52 -5.45 17.96 -13.96
C PRO A 52 -6.50 17.55 -15.00
N GLY A 53 -6.12 16.90 -16.08
CA GLY A 53 -7.05 16.43 -17.11
C GLY A 53 -7.60 15.03 -16.88
N LEU A 54 -7.19 14.32 -15.83
CA LEU A 54 -7.62 12.96 -15.55
C LEU A 54 -8.71 12.91 -14.47
N PRO A 55 -9.68 11.97 -14.57
CA PRO A 55 -10.78 11.87 -13.62
C PRO A 55 -10.39 11.09 -12.35
N HIS A 56 -9.50 11.69 -11.52
CA HIS A 56 -9.16 11.11 -10.22
C HIS A 56 -10.35 11.15 -9.28
N ALA A 57 -10.59 10.08 -8.51
CA ALA A 57 -11.75 9.99 -7.64
C ALA A 57 -11.44 9.36 -6.27
N PHE A 58 -12.18 9.81 -5.26
CA PHE A 58 -12.24 9.18 -3.95
C PHE A 58 -13.37 8.17 -3.88
N HIS A 59 -13.12 7.02 -3.28
CA HIS A 59 -14.09 5.99 -2.98
C HIS A 59 -14.03 5.61 -1.50
N SER A 60 -15.16 5.73 -0.80
CA SER A 60 -15.22 5.34 0.61
C SER A 60 -15.12 3.82 0.76
N ALA A 61 -14.11 3.36 1.48
CA ALA A 61 -13.91 1.95 1.81
C ALA A 61 -13.14 1.79 3.12
N ASP A 62 -13.61 0.89 3.96
CA ASP A 62 -12.90 0.45 5.16
C ASP A 62 -12.21 -0.89 4.86
N ALA A 63 -10.89 -0.91 4.97
CA ALA A 63 -10.08 -2.10 4.67
C ALA A 63 -10.29 -3.24 5.69
N THR A 64 -10.90 -2.98 6.85
CA THR A 64 -11.30 -4.01 7.82
C THR A 64 -12.61 -4.71 7.44
N GLN A 65 -13.29 -4.24 6.38
CA GLN A 65 -14.55 -4.78 5.87
C GLN A 65 -14.35 -5.36 4.47
N PRO A 66 -13.87 -6.62 4.37
CA PRO A 66 -13.35 -7.17 3.12
C PRO A 66 -14.36 -7.19 1.98
N GLU A 67 -15.64 -7.52 2.25
CA GLU A 67 -16.68 -7.57 1.23
C GLU A 67 -17.01 -6.17 0.70
N ARG A 68 -17.00 -5.15 1.58
CA ARG A 68 -17.24 -3.76 1.18
C ARG A 68 -16.06 -3.20 0.39
N LEU A 69 -14.83 -3.53 0.79
CA LEU A 69 -13.63 -3.15 0.04
C LEU A 69 -13.62 -3.79 -1.35
N GLN A 70 -13.90 -5.09 -1.43
CA GLN A 70 -14.02 -5.80 -2.71
C GLN A 70 -15.05 -5.12 -3.61
N GLY A 71 -16.27 -4.90 -3.12
CA GLY A 71 -17.33 -4.24 -3.89
C GLY A 71 -16.98 -2.79 -4.28
N ALA A 72 -16.19 -2.06 -3.48
CA ALA A 72 -15.73 -0.73 -3.85
C ALA A 72 -14.73 -0.78 -5.04
N LEU A 73 -13.80 -1.72 -5.04
CA LEU A 73 -12.85 -1.90 -6.14
C LEU A 73 -13.53 -2.41 -7.42
N GLU A 74 -14.54 -3.28 -7.30
CA GLU A 74 -15.36 -3.73 -8.44
C GLU A 74 -16.12 -2.55 -9.07
N ARG A 75 -16.66 -1.63 -8.26
CA ARG A 75 -17.27 -0.37 -8.77
C ARG A 75 -16.25 0.52 -9.46
N VAL A 76 -15.05 0.68 -8.89
CA VAL A 76 -13.94 1.41 -9.56
C VAL A 76 -13.69 0.83 -10.95
N ALA A 77 -13.60 -0.49 -11.06
CA ALA A 77 -13.36 -1.14 -12.34
C ALA A 77 -14.51 -0.91 -13.33
N ALA A 78 -15.76 -0.88 -12.87
CA ALA A 78 -16.94 -0.61 -13.70
C ALA A 78 -17.02 0.86 -14.17
N GLU A 79 -16.63 1.81 -13.32
CA GLU A 79 -16.76 3.25 -13.55
C GLU A 79 -15.56 3.84 -14.31
N SER A 80 -14.35 3.41 -13.97
CA SER A 80 -13.10 4.02 -14.46
C SER A 80 -12.32 3.13 -15.43
N GLY A 81 -12.71 1.87 -15.56
CA GLY A 81 -11.98 0.86 -16.34
C GLY A 81 -11.20 -0.11 -15.46
N GLU A 82 -10.70 -1.19 -16.08
CA GLU A 82 -9.95 -2.22 -15.39
C GLU A 82 -8.73 -1.65 -14.67
N ILE A 83 -8.56 -2.05 -13.41
CA ILE A 83 -7.43 -1.61 -12.57
C ILE A 83 -6.14 -2.28 -13.05
N ASP A 84 -5.17 -1.47 -13.51
CA ASP A 84 -3.86 -1.93 -13.96
C ASP A 84 -2.87 -2.07 -12.80
N VAL A 85 -3.01 -1.22 -11.78
CA VAL A 85 -2.16 -1.22 -10.58
C VAL A 85 -3.03 -1.15 -9.34
N LEU A 86 -2.82 -2.10 -8.43
CA LEU A 86 -3.34 -2.02 -7.07
C LEU A 86 -2.18 -1.77 -6.10
N ILE A 87 -2.28 -0.71 -5.31
CA ILE A 87 -1.37 -0.46 -4.19
C ILE A 87 -2.16 -0.60 -2.89
N TYR A 88 -1.82 -1.60 -2.09
CA TYR A 88 -2.39 -1.78 -0.76
C TYR A 88 -1.46 -1.14 0.27
N ASN A 89 -1.81 0.06 0.71
CA ASN A 89 -1.05 0.92 1.61
C ASN A 89 -1.78 1.18 2.94
N ALA A 90 -2.92 0.52 3.17
CA ALA A 90 -3.60 0.58 4.46
C ALA A 90 -2.74 -0.08 5.54
N ARG A 91 -2.72 0.52 6.72
CA ARG A 91 -1.98 0.01 7.88
C ARG A 91 -2.76 0.19 9.16
N GLY A 92 -2.51 -0.67 10.13
CA GLY A 92 -3.03 -0.56 11.48
C GLY A 92 -2.38 0.56 12.30
N GLY A 93 -2.99 0.87 13.43
CA GLY A 93 -2.40 1.74 14.43
C GLY A 93 -1.12 1.13 15.01
N TYR A 94 -0.30 2.00 15.58
CA TYR A 94 0.91 1.59 16.29
C TYR A 94 0.63 1.69 17.80
N ALA A 95 0.32 0.55 18.42
CA ALA A 95 0.11 0.45 19.87
C ALA A 95 1.23 -0.36 20.50
N MET A 96 1.83 0.22 21.55
CA MET A 96 2.87 -0.48 22.32
C MET A 96 2.19 -1.27 23.42
N GLN A 97 2.35 -2.61 23.40
CA GLN A 97 1.83 -3.50 24.43
C GLN A 97 2.62 -4.80 24.46
N GLU A 98 2.58 -5.52 25.59
CA GLU A 98 3.20 -6.83 25.71
C GLU A 98 2.38 -7.91 24.96
N PRO A 99 3.02 -8.99 24.46
CA PRO A 99 2.30 -10.01 23.68
C PRO A 99 1.12 -10.68 24.38
N LEU A 100 1.19 -10.88 25.71
CA LEU A 100 0.12 -11.52 26.47
C LEU A 100 -1.01 -10.56 26.87
N ASP A 101 -0.81 -9.25 26.72
CA ASP A 101 -1.83 -8.23 26.96
C ASP A 101 -2.72 -7.99 25.74
N VAL A 102 -2.36 -8.58 24.59
CA VAL A 102 -3.15 -8.47 23.34
C VAL A 102 -4.49 -9.18 23.50
N GLY A 103 -5.58 -8.42 23.27
CA GLY A 103 -6.92 -8.96 23.20
C GLY A 103 -7.18 -9.71 21.88
N PHE A 104 -8.08 -10.70 21.93
CA PHE A 104 -8.47 -11.43 20.71
C PHE A 104 -9.11 -10.52 19.65
N ASP A 105 -9.92 -9.54 20.08
CA ASP A 105 -10.56 -8.59 19.17
C ASP A 105 -9.52 -7.71 18.45
N GLU A 106 -8.49 -7.26 19.15
CA GLU A 106 -7.39 -6.50 18.56
C GLU A 106 -6.58 -7.32 17.55
N LEU A 107 -6.35 -8.60 17.87
CA LEU A 107 -5.70 -9.54 16.97
C LEU A 107 -6.57 -9.78 15.71
N GLU A 108 -7.87 -9.95 15.88
CA GLU A 108 -8.79 -10.11 14.75
C GLU A 108 -8.83 -8.85 13.89
N GLU A 109 -8.87 -7.65 14.49
CA GLU A 109 -8.90 -6.38 13.76
C GLU A 109 -7.63 -6.17 12.91
N ILE A 110 -6.43 -6.42 13.47
CA ILE A 110 -5.20 -6.26 12.71
C ILE A 110 -5.09 -7.29 11.58
N LEU A 111 -5.54 -8.52 11.78
CA LEU A 111 -5.60 -9.52 10.72
C LEU A 111 -6.62 -9.16 9.65
N ARG A 112 -7.78 -8.62 10.03
CA ARG A 112 -8.77 -8.11 9.08
C ARG A 112 -8.18 -7.00 8.21
N LEU A 113 -7.48 -6.05 8.82
CA LEU A 113 -6.87 -4.94 8.08
C LEU A 113 -5.70 -5.39 7.21
N GLU A 114 -4.69 -6.02 7.80
CA GLU A 114 -3.40 -6.25 7.12
C GLU A 114 -3.44 -7.46 6.17
N VAL A 115 -4.27 -8.46 6.45
CA VAL A 115 -4.27 -9.72 5.69
C VAL A 115 -5.55 -9.91 4.91
N ILE A 116 -6.70 -9.91 5.59
CA ILE A 116 -7.99 -10.23 4.95
C ILE A 116 -8.41 -9.12 3.98
N GLY A 117 -8.25 -7.85 4.37
CA GLY A 117 -8.50 -6.72 3.48
C GLY A 117 -7.56 -6.69 2.28
N ALA A 118 -6.27 -6.98 2.48
CA ALA A 118 -5.31 -7.11 1.38
C ALA A 118 -5.67 -8.25 0.42
N PHE A 119 -6.15 -9.38 0.94
CA PHE A 119 -6.63 -10.50 0.14
C PHE A 119 -7.93 -10.15 -0.62
N ALA A 120 -8.87 -9.46 0.04
CA ALA A 120 -10.11 -9.00 -0.60
C ALA A 120 -9.83 -8.03 -1.76
N ALA A 121 -8.86 -7.11 -1.58
CA ALA A 121 -8.42 -6.22 -2.65
C ALA A 121 -7.82 -6.99 -3.83
N ALA A 122 -6.97 -7.99 -3.56
CA ALA A 122 -6.44 -8.86 -4.61
C ALA A 122 -7.54 -9.63 -5.34
N LYS A 123 -8.51 -10.19 -4.61
CA LYS A 123 -9.66 -10.91 -5.19
C LYS A 123 -10.50 -10.04 -6.13
N ALA A 124 -10.63 -8.75 -5.83
CA ALA A 124 -11.38 -7.82 -6.68
C ALA A 124 -10.68 -7.57 -8.02
N VAL A 125 -9.35 -7.42 -8.03
CA VAL A 125 -8.64 -6.90 -9.21
C VAL A 125 -7.90 -7.97 -10.01
N MET A 126 -7.36 -9.00 -9.35
CA MET A 126 -6.49 -9.98 -10.01
C MET A 126 -7.18 -10.84 -11.07
N PRO A 127 -8.47 -11.22 -10.99
CA PRO A 127 -9.10 -11.98 -12.05
C PRO A 127 -9.00 -11.30 -13.42
N ALA A 128 -9.27 -9.99 -13.50
CA ALA A 128 -9.14 -9.21 -14.73
C ALA A 128 -7.66 -9.07 -15.16
N MET A 129 -6.73 -8.82 -14.21
CA MET A 129 -5.29 -8.78 -14.51
C MET A 129 -4.80 -10.10 -15.11
N ILE A 130 -5.22 -11.23 -14.53
CA ILE A 130 -4.88 -12.57 -15.01
C ILE A 130 -5.45 -12.84 -16.42
N ALA A 131 -6.71 -12.45 -16.65
CA ALA A 131 -7.37 -12.67 -17.94
C ALA A 131 -6.66 -11.92 -19.07
N ARG A 132 -6.19 -10.68 -18.83
CA ARG A 132 -5.43 -9.89 -19.82
C ARG A 132 -3.92 -10.14 -19.81
N GLY A 133 -3.42 -10.96 -18.86
CA GLY A 133 -2.00 -11.31 -18.74
C GLY A 133 -1.11 -10.14 -18.34
N ARG A 134 -1.61 -9.12 -17.65
CA ARG A 134 -0.84 -7.96 -17.16
C ARG A 134 -1.51 -7.31 -15.96
N GLY A 135 -0.70 -6.75 -15.05
CA GLY A 135 -1.12 -5.98 -13.89
C GLY A 135 -0.07 -6.01 -12.80
N SER A 136 -0.13 -5.06 -11.88
CA SER A 136 0.76 -5.00 -10.72
C SER A 136 -0.04 -4.90 -9.42
N VAL A 137 0.32 -5.70 -8.44
CA VAL A 137 -0.20 -5.63 -7.07
C VAL A 137 0.97 -5.37 -6.13
N ILE A 138 0.94 -4.23 -5.44
CA ILE A 138 2.04 -3.77 -4.60
C ILE A 138 1.54 -3.60 -3.16
N TYR A 139 2.16 -4.29 -2.23
CA TYR A 139 1.82 -4.26 -0.81
C TYR A 139 2.83 -3.43 -0.03
N SER A 140 2.38 -2.34 0.61
CA SER A 140 3.19 -1.55 1.54
C SER A 140 3.33 -2.29 2.87
N SER A 141 4.55 -2.57 3.27
CA SER A 141 4.88 -3.35 4.46
C SER A 141 5.95 -2.66 5.31
N ALA A 142 6.54 -3.36 6.23
CA ALA A 142 7.50 -2.82 7.19
C ALA A 142 8.53 -3.88 7.58
N THR A 143 9.57 -3.47 8.33
CA THR A 143 10.52 -4.38 9.01
C THR A 143 9.84 -5.44 9.85
N ALA A 144 8.70 -5.10 10.43
CA ALA A 144 7.86 -6.02 11.20
C ALA A 144 7.39 -7.27 10.43
N ALA A 145 7.56 -7.31 9.10
CA ALA A 145 7.33 -8.52 8.29
C ALA A 145 8.48 -9.54 8.34
N PHE A 146 9.59 -9.23 9.04
CA PHE A 146 10.80 -10.07 9.11
C PHE A 146 11.17 -10.49 10.52
N ARG A 147 10.70 -9.78 11.53
CA ARG A 147 10.96 -10.08 12.94
C ARG A 147 9.76 -9.76 13.80
N GLY A 148 9.54 -10.58 14.83
CA GLY A 148 8.56 -10.29 15.86
C GLY A 148 8.95 -9.07 16.70
N SER A 149 8.03 -8.57 17.51
CA SER A 149 8.26 -7.46 18.41
C SER A 149 7.75 -7.83 19.80
N ALA A 150 8.59 -7.59 20.81
CA ALA A 150 8.20 -7.75 22.21
C ALA A 150 7.21 -6.67 22.67
N THR A 151 7.17 -5.54 21.97
CA THR A 151 6.40 -4.36 22.36
C THR A 151 5.34 -3.94 21.33
N ASN A 152 5.31 -4.59 20.17
CA ASN A 152 4.30 -4.34 19.14
C ASN A 152 3.98 -5.62 18.35
N PRO A 153 3.47 -6.67 19.02
CA PRO A 153 3.24 -7.97 18.41
C PRO A 153 2.18 -7.94 17.32
N LEU A 154 1.12 -7.15 17.48
CA LEU A 154 0.04 -7.04 16.49
C LEU A 154 0.54 -6.56 15.13
N PHE A 155 1.38 -5.52 15.12
CA PHE A 155 1.96 -5.01 13.90
C PHE A 155 2.84 -6.05 13.20
N ALA A 156 3.64 -6.79 13.97
CA ALA A 156 4.46 -7.86 13.43
C ALA A 156 3.59 -9.00 12.85
N ILE A 157 2.59 -9.48 13.58
CA ILE A 157 1.68 -10.54 13.11
C ILE A 157 1.00 -10.14 11.79
N GLY A 158 0.45 -8.92 11.73
CA GLY A 158 -0.20 -8.41 10.52
C GLY A 158 0.75 -8.35 9.32
N LYS A 159 1.96 -7.80 9.51
CA LYS A 159 2.95 -7.63 8.43
C LYS A 159 3.57 -8.97 7.98
N PHE A 160 3.77 -9.94 8.87
CA PHE A 160 4.15 -11.31 8.49
C PHE A 160 3.06 -11.96 7.63
N GLY A 161 1.80 -11.83 8.05
CA GLY A 161 0.66 -12.34 7.27
C GLY A 161 0.56 -11.71 5.89
N LEU A 162 0.74 -10.39 5.79
CA LEU A 162 0.76 -9.66 4.52
C LEU A 162 1.89 -10.13 3.60
N ARG A 163 3.09 -10.35 4.14
CA ARG A 163 4.22 -10.89 3.39
C ARG A 163 3.95 -12.28 2.85
N ALA A 164 3.41 -13.17 3.70
CA ALA A 164 3.04 -14.53 3.29
C ALA A 164 2.01 -14.53 2.16
N LEU A 165 1.01 -13.64 2.24
CA LEU A 165 0.02 -13.43 1.18
C LEU A 165 0.69 -12.97 -0.12
N ALA A 166 1.53 -11.94 -0.07
CA ALA A 166 2.23 -11.40 -1.25
C ALA A 166 3.07 -12.48 -1.95
N GLN A 167 3.85 -13.24 -1.19
CA GLN A 167 4.66 -14.35 -1.74
C GLN A 167 3.79 -15.44 -2.38
N SER A 168 2.67 -15.80 -1.76
CA SER A 168 1.75 -16.81 -2.28
C SER A 168 1.14 -16.38 -3.60
N LEU A 169 0.68 -15.13 -3.69
CA LEU A 169 0.11 -14.57 -4.92
C LEU A 169 1.18 -14.43 -6.02
N ALA A 170 2.39 -13.98 -5.68
CA ALA A 170 3.50 -13.91 -6.63
C ALA A 170 3.81 -15.28 -7.25
N LYS A 171 3.97 -16.31 -6.42
CA LYS A 171 4.25 -17.69 -6.88
C LYS A 171 3.14 -18.24 -7.76
N ALA A 172 1.88 -17.97 -7.42
CA ALA A 172 0.74 -18.52 -8.14
C ALA A 172 0.48 -17.83 -9.49
N TYR A 173 0.77 -16.52 -9.60
CA TYR A 173 0.25 -15.70 -10.70
C TYR A 173 1.31 -14.98 -11.54
N ALA A 174 2.60 -15.03 -11.19
CA ALA A 174 3.66 -14.40 -11.99
C ALA A 174 3.68 -14.94 -13.43
N GLN A 175 3.60 -16.27 -13.61
CA GLN A 175 3.55 -16.89 -14.94
C GLN A 175 2.29 -16.51 -15.74
N ARG A 176 1.25 -16.02 -15.06
CA ARG A 176 0.01 -15.53 -15.67
C ARG A 176 0.05 -14.01 -15.93
N GLY A 177 1.23 -13.39 -15.78
CA GLY A 177 1.47 -12.00 -16.14
C GLY A 177 1.11 -10.97 -15.05
N VAL A 178 0.87 -11.38 -13.81
CA VAL A 178 0.61 -10.47 -12.69
C VAL A 178 1.86 -10.31 -11.84
N HIS A 179 2.37 -9.08 -11.78
CA HIS A 179 3.52 -8.74 -10.93
C HIS A 179 3.03 -8.42 -9.51
N VAL A 180 3.42 -9.24 -8.54
CA VAL A 180 3.10 -9.00 -7.11
C VAL A 180 4.39 -8.67 -6.37
N ALA A 181 4.43 -7.51 -5.72
CA ALA A 181 5.58 -7.03 -4.98
C ALA A 181 5.22 -6.67 -3.53
N HIS A 182 6.11 -7.02 -2.61
CA HIS A 182 6.06 -6.69 -1.19
C HIS A 182 7.15 -5.65 -0.90
N MET A 183 6.74 -4.42 -0.54
CA MET A 183 7.63 -3.30 -0.26
C MET A 183 7.90 -3.22 1.24
N ARG A 184 9.08 -3.65 1.67
CA ARG A 184 9.52 -3.52 3.05
C ARG A 184 10.05 -2.11 3.30
N LEU A 185 9.25 -1.27 3.93
CA LEU A 185 9.65 0.06 4.37
C LEU A 185 10.35 -0.09 5.73
N ASP A 186 11.64 -0.31 5.70
CA ASP A 186 12.49 -0.42 6.90
C ASP A 186 13.00 0.97 7.29
N CYS A 187 12.04 1.84 7.58
CA CYS A 187 12.29 3.26 7.83
C CYS A 187 11.12 3.91 8.55
N THR A 188 11.40 5.02 9.18
CA THR A 188 10.40 6.00 9.58
C THR A 188 10.12 6.92 8.39
N LEU A 189 8.86 6.99 7.95
CA LEU A 189 8.47 7.88 6.86
C LEU A 189 8.38 9.33 7.35
N ASP A 190 8.85 10.26 6.53
CA ASP A 190 8.65 11.68 6.74
C ASP A 190 7.19 12.06 6.41
N VAL A 191 6.35 12.03 7.43
CA VAL A 191 4.94 12.36 7.35
C VAL A 191 4.52 13.28 8.49
N PRO A 192 3.46 14.11 8.35
CA PRO A 192 3.06 15.08 9.36
C PRO A 192 2.91 14.49 10.76
N MET A 193 2.23 13.34 10.87
CA MET A 193 2.03 12.65 12.15
C MET A 193 3.37 12.25 12.83
N VAL A 194 4.36 11.83 12.07
CA VAL A 194 5.67 11.45 12.60
C VAL A 194 6.46 12.69 13.03
N ARG A 195 6.39 13.77 12.25
CA ARG A 195 7.01 15.05 12.63
C ARG A 195 6.43 15.57 13.95
N GLU A 196 5.11 15.51 14.10
CA GLU A 196 4.43 15.92 15.34
C GLU A 196 4.82 14.99 16.51
N TRP A 197 4.81 13.68 16.32
CA TRP A 197 5.15 12.71 17.36
C TRP A 197 6.60 12.80 17.84
N LEU A 198 7.56 13.00 16.93
CA LEU A 198 8.97 13.12 17.28
C LEU A 198 9.34 14.53 17.78
N GLY A 199 8.63 15.57 17.34
CA GLY A 199 8.92 16.97 17.71
C GLY A 199 10.38 17.33 17.43
N GLU A 200 11.10 17.79 18.44
CA GLU A 200 12.53 18.17 18.34
C GLU A 200 13.47 17.00 18.01
N ARG A 201 13.01 15.76 18.17
CA ARG A 201 13.78 14.55 17.81
C ARG A 201 13.65 14.18 16.34
N PHE A 202 12.83 14.91 15.58
CA PHE A 202 12.69 14.66 14.16
C PHE A 202 13.97 15.03 13.43
N ASP A 203 14.53 14.05 12.71
CA ASP A 203 15.72 14.22 11.88
C ASP A 203 15.41 13.76 10.46
N VAL A 204 15.44 14.69 9.51
CA VAL A 204 15.14 14.42 8.11
C VAL A 204 16.12 13.41 7.50
N GLU A 205 17.38 13.40 7.93
CA GLU A 205 18.40 12.48 7.43
C GLU A 205 18.17 11.03 7.86
N GLN A 206 17.37 10.82 8.93
CA GLN A 206 17.00 9.50 9.45
C GLN A 206 15.60 9.06 9.05
N THR A 207 14.93 9.83 8.20
CA THR A 207 13.60 9.52 7.71
C THR A 207 13.61 9.30 6.20
N ALA A 208 12.67 8.50 5.69
CA ALA A 208 12.51 8.31 4.27
C ALA A 208 11.48 9.31 3.73
N ASN A 209 11.87 10.08 2.72
CA ASN A 209 10.99 10.96 1.99
C ASN A 209 9.95 10.14 1.21
N CYS A 210 8.67 10.46 1.38
CA CYS A 210 7.59 9.73 0.73
C CYS A 210 7.61 9.83 -0.80
N ASP A 211 8.07 10.95 -1.36
CA ASP A 211 8.15 11.12 -2.82
C ASP A 211 9.27 10.24 -3.40
N ASP A 212 10.41 10.10 -2.72
CA ASP A 212 11.50 9.19 -3.12
C ASP A 212 11.08 7.72 -2.99
N VAL A 213 10.33 7.39 -1.94
CA VAL A 213 9.73 6.05 -1.79
C VAL A 213 8.78 5.75 -2.95
N ALA A 214 7.94 6.70 -3.35
CA ALA A 214 6.98 6.53 -4.45
C ALA A 214 7.68 6.31 -5.81
N GLU A 215 8.88 6.89 -6.04
CA GLU A 215 9.70 6.58 -7.22
C GLU A 215 10.07 5.10 -7.30
N THR A 216 10.36 4.46 -6.16
CA THR A 216 10.65 3.02 -6.14
C THR A 216 9.42 2.18 -6.45
N TYR A 217 8.21 2.58 -6.00
CA TYR A 217 6.97 1.88 -6.38
C TYR A 217 6.71 1.96 -7.89
N TRP A 218 6.97 3.14 -8.47
CA TRP A 218 6.90 3.31 -9.91
C TRP A 218 7.93 2.44 -10.63
N TRP A 219 9.18 2.44 -10.19
CA TRP A 219 10.22 1.57 -10.74
C TRP A 219 9.83 0.09 -10.68
N VAL A 220 9.28 -0.39 -9.57
CA VAL A 220 8.78 -1.76 -9.44
C VAL A 220 7.70 -2.05 -10.48
N HIS A 221 6.73 -1.15 -10.65
CA HIS A 221 5.68 -1.32 -11.65
C HIS A 221 6.24 -1.43 -13.09
N GLN A 222 7.30 -0.68 -13.40
CA GLN A 222 7.91 -0.62 -14.72
C GLN A 222 8.89 -1.76 -15.03
N GLN A 223 9.19 -2.64 -14.11
CA GLN A 223 10.17 -3.70 -14.31
C GLN A 223 9.78 -4.62 -15.47
N PRO A 224 10.75 -5.01 -16.31
CA PRO A 224 10.52 -5.98 -17.35
C PRO A 224 10.22 -7.36 -16.76
N ARG A 225 9.38 -8.14 -17.43
CA ARG A 225 8.95 -9.48 -16.95
C ARG A 225 10.09 -10.45 -16.67
N SER A 226 11.23 -10.27 -17.32
CA SER A 226 12.42 -11.10 -17.12
C SER A 226 13.16 -10.81 -15.81
N ALA A 227 12.81 -9.73 -15.09
CA ALA A 227 13.51 -9.29 -13.89
C ALA A 227 12.57 -8.61 -12.87
N TRP A 228 11.48 -9.29 -12.51
CA TRP A 228 10.56 -8.81 -11.49
C TRP A 228 11.10 -9.00 -10.08
N SER A 229 11.04 -7.96 -9.27
CA SER A 229 11.31 -8.02 -7.83
C SER A 229 10.02 -8.36 -7.07
N ASN A 230 10.04 -9.41 -6.26
CA ASN A 230 8.91 -9.74 -5.39
C ASN A 230 9.05 -9.14 -3.99
N GLU A 231 10.27 -8.92 -3.53
CA GLU A 231 10.56 -8.22 -2.27
C GLU A 231 11.56 -7.10 -2.51
N VAL A 232 11.22 -5.90 -2.04
CA VAL A 232 12.06 -4.71 -2.14
C VAL A 232 12.15 -4.09 -0.77
N GLU A 233 13.37 -3.79 -0.34
CA GLU A 233 13.65 -3.14 0.94
C GLU A 233 14.08 -1.70 0.70
N LEU A 234 13.48 -0.77 1.44
CA LEU A 234 13.80 0.65 1.42
C LEU A 234 14.17 1.13 2.82
N ARG A 235 15.27 1.85 2.91
CA ARG A 235 15.70 2.50 4.14
C ARG A 235 16.53 3.75 3.85
N PRO A 236 16.56 4.74 4.74
CA PRO A 236 17.51 5.84 4.66
C PRO A 236 18.96 5.30 4.72
N TYR A 237 19.88 5.96 4.06
CA TYR A 237 21.30 5.59 4.08
C TYR A 237 21.92 5.62 5.48
N SER A 238 21.35 6.44 6.35
CA SER A 238 21.77 6.65 7.75
C SER A 238 21.19 5.63 8.74
N GLU A 239 20.27 4.76 8.29
CA GLU A 239 19.63 3.75 9.16
C GLU A 239 20.65 2.77 9.70
N THR A 240 20.64 2.57 11.03
CA THR A 240 21.46 1.54 11.66
C THR A 240 20.85 0.17 11.40
N TRP A 241 21.60 -0.70 10.74
CA TRP A 241 21.15 -2.05 10.42
C TRP A 241 20.87 -2.86 11.70
N THR A 242 19.63 -3.32 11.82
CA THR A 242 19.20 -4.24 12.86
C THR A 242 18.72 -5.54 12.20
N PHE A 243 19.48 -6.59 12.38
CA PHE A 243 19.16 -7.94 11.88
C PHE A 243 18.25 -8.68 12.85
#